data_9a83748c6101e9b25d635beff9a1af1e
#
_entry.id   9a83748c6101e9b25d635beff9a1af1e
#
_cell.length_a   1.000
_cell.length_b   1.000
_cell.length_c   1.000
_cell.angle_alpha   90.00
_cell.angle_beta   90.00
_cell.angle_gamma   90.00
#
_symmetry.space_group_name_H-M   'P 1'
#
loop_
_entity.id
_entity.type
_entity.pdbx_description
1 polymer ?
#
loop_
_entity_poly.entity_id
_entity_poly.type
_entity_poly.pdbx_seq_one_letter_code
_entity_poly.pdbx_strand_id
1 'polypeptide(L)'
;MSLDNVTLRAATLDDLTGIAAIYNQLWCNTLRNRGDVEAADFCARFNIAMQLQRSPIALVAEAEGRIIAACCIGIFEDGKPRTNPTWESCYNEMLAQATEMAKAADAKLEGSLFGDSREKATADRFAATGNEY
;
A
#
# COMPACT_ATOMS: atom_id res chain seq x y z
N MET A 1 -14.21 13.77 -17.95
CA MET A 1 -12.73 13.88 -17.98
C MET A 1 -12.24 13.48 -19.37
N SER A 2 -11.42 14.32 -19.98
CA SER A 2 -10.75 13.94 -21.22
C SER A 2 -9.52 13.07 -20.91
N LEU A 3 -9.34 11.98 -21.65
CA LEU A 3 -8.15 11.13 -21.53
C LEU A 3 -6.93 11.71 -22.27
N ASP A 4 -7.12 12.79 -23.01
CA ASP A 4 -6.04 13.40 -23.83
C ASP A 4 -4.93 14.02 -22.97
N ASN A 5 -5.24 14.38 -21.70
CA ASN A 5 -4.29 14.99 -20.77
C ASN A 5 -3.77 13.99 -19.72
N VAL A 6 -4.02 12.70 -19.89
CA VAL A 6 -3.57 11.67 -18.96
C VAL A 6 -2.26 11.04 -19.47
N THR A 7 -1.26 11.04 -18.62
CA THR A 7 0.03 10.41 -18.90
C THR A 7 0.19 9.18 -18.02
N LEU A 8 0.55 8.05 -18.63
CA LEU A 8 0.94 6.83 -17.92
C LEU A 8 2.46 6.78 -17.83
N ARG A 9 2.97 6.52 -16.65
CA ARG A 9 4.42 6.39 -16.43
C ARG A 9 4.72 5.48 -15.24
N ALA A 10 5.97 5.07 -15.11
CA ALA A 10 6.41 4.32 -13.95
C ALA A 10 6.31 5.17 -12.68
N ALA A 11 5.92 4.55 -11.57
CA ALA A 11 5.90 5.20 -10.28
C ALA A 11 7.32 5.45 -9.76
N THR A 12 7.53 6.59 -9.13
CA THR A 12 8.77 6.95 -8.45
C THR A 12 8.52 7.18 -6.96
N LEU A 13 9.58 7.29 -6.16
CA LEU A 13 9.44 7.55 -4.72
C LEU A 13 8.66 8.83 -4.41
N ASP A 14 8.76 9.83 -5.28
CA ASP A 14 8.02 11.09 -5.13
C ASP A 14 6.51 10.93 -5.27
N ASP A 15 6.06 9.81 -5.85
CA ASP A 15 4.64 9.54 -6.05
C ASP A 15 3.96 8.92 -4.83
N LEU A 16 4.72 8.51 -3.82
CA LEU A 16 4.18 7.81 -2.65
C LEU A 16 3.02 8.58 -2.01
N THR A 17 3.19 9.87 -1.76
CA THR A 17 2.17 10.72 -1.15
C THR A 17 0.90 10.78 -1.99
N GLY A 18 1.03 10.94 -3.31
CA GLY A 18 -0.12 10.99 -4.22
C GLY A 18 -0.88 9.67 -4.30
N ILE A 19 -0.16 8.55 -4.37
CA ILE A 19 -0.78 7.22 -4.38
C ILE A 19 -1.46 6.94 -3.04
N ALA A 20 -0.78 7.26 -1.94
CA ALA A 20 -1.31 7.06 -0.60
C ALA A 20 -2.58 7.89 -0.33
N ALA A 21 -2.68 9.07 -0.91
CA ALA A 21 -3.89 9.90 -0.79
C ALA A 21 -5.12 9.19 -1.36
N ILE A 22 -4.97 8.49 -2.48
CA ILE A 22 -6.05 7.68 -3.08
C ILE A 22 -6.42 6.53 -2.14
N TYR A 23 -5.43 5.81 -1.65
CA TYR A 23 -5.62 4.70 -0.72
C TYR A 23 -6.32 5.16 0.57
N ASN A 24 -5.91 6.30 1.11
CA ASN A 24 -6.50 6.89 2.32
C ASN A 24 -8.00 7.12 2.14
N GLN A 25 -8.40 7.70 1.00
CA GLN A 25 -9.82 7.95 0.72
C GLN A 25 -10.64 6.67 0.63
N LEU A 26 -10.04 5.59 0.12
CA LEU A 26 -10.75 4.33 -0.09
C LEU A 26 -10.80 3.45 1.16
N TRP A 27 -9.70 3.40 1.93
CA TRP A 27 -9.50 2.36 2.93
C TRP A 27 -9.29 2.85 4.37
N CYS A 28 -9.01 4.14 4.57
CA CYS A 28 -8.71 4.66 5.90
C CYS A 28 -9.84 5.51 6.51
N ASN A 29 -11.05 5.37 6.02
CA ASN A 29 -12.22 6.14 6.45
C ASN A 29 -12.50 6.02 7.95
N THR A 30 -12.38 4.81 8.51
CA THR A 30 -12.68 4.59 9.92
C THR A 30 -11.74 5.38 10.83
N LEU A 31 -10.44 5.38 10.53
CA LEU A 31 -9.47 6.16 11.30
C LEU A 31 -9.72 7.66 11.17
N ARG A 32 -9.98 8.15 9.97
CA ARG A 32 -10.28 9.57 9.74
C ARG A 32 -11.56 10.01 10.45
N ASN A 33 -12.60 9.19 10.40
CA ASN A 33 -13.91 9.53 10.98
C ASN A 33 -13.88 9.59 12.50
N ARG A 34 -12.99 8.85 13.14
CA ARG A 34 -12.79 8.96 14.59
C ARG A 34 -11.78 10.03 15.00
N GLY A 35 -11.24 10.78 14.05
CA GLY A 35 -10.32 11.89 14.32
C GLY A 35 -8.83 11.55 14.24
N ASP A 36 -8.46 10.30 13.96
CA ASP A 36 -7.06 9.86 13.85
C ASP A 36 -6.51 10.14 12.44
N VAL A 37 -6.45 11.41 12.07
CA VAL A 37 -6.05 11.83 10.71
C VAL A 37 -4.58 11.47 10.43
N GLU A 38 -3.70 11.69 11.39
CA GLU A 38 -2.28 11.36 11.23
C GLU A 38 -2.06 9.85 11.11
N ALA A 39 -2.77 9.07 11.91
CA ALA A 39 -2.72 7.62 11.83
C ALA A 39 -3.26 7.11 10.49
N ALA A 40 -4.35 7.68 9.98
CA ALA A 40 -4.90 7.34 8.69
C ALA A 40 -3.88 7.61 7.56
N ASP A 41 -3.24 8.76 7.58
CA ASP A 41 -2.22 9.14 6.59
C ASP A 41 -1.02 8.20 6.65
N PHE A 42 -0.52 7.91 7.85
CA PHE A 42 0.60 6.98 8.01
C PHE A 42 0.23 5.57 7.52
N CYS A 43 -0.95 5.05 7.91
CA CYS A 43 -1.41 3.74 7.47
C CYS A 43 -1.51 3.64 5.95
N ALA A 44 -2.02 4.68 5.31
CA ALA A 44 -2.12 4.73 3.86
C ALA A 44 -0.74 4.65 3.21
N ARG A 45 0.20 5.46 3.67
CA ARG A 45 1.57 5.49 3.14
C ARG A 45 2.30 4.17 3.39
N PHE A 46 2.14 3.60 4.57
CA PHE A 46 2.75 2.32 4.92
C PHE A 46 2.22 1.18 4.04
N ASN A 47 0.89 1.09 3.89
CA ASN A 47 0.28 0.04 3.07
C ASN A 47 0.66 0.18 1.59
N ILE A 48 0.73 1.39 1.08
CA ILE A 48 1.17 1.61 -0.31
C ILE A 48 2.66 1.29 -0.48
N ALA A 49 3.52 1.65 0.46
CA ALA A 49 4.94 1.28 0.42
C ALA A 49 5.11 -0.24 0.42
N MET A 50 4.30 -0.96 1.21
CA MET A 50 4.30 -2.42 1.21
C MET A 50 3.88 -2.99 -0.15
N GLN A 51 2.84 -2.46 -0.77
CA GLN A 51 2.39 -2.88 -2.09
C GLN A 51 3.46 -2.63 -3.15
N LEU A 52 4.06 -1.46 -3.14
CA LEU A 52 5.08 -1.06 -4.11
C LEU A 52 6.36 -1.90 -3.95
N GLN A 53 6.75 -2.19 -2.73
CA GLN A 53 7.93 -3.02 -2.45
C GLN A 53 7.78 -4.45 -3.02
N ARG A 54 6.54 -4.93 -3.12
CA ARG A 54 6.21 -6.25 -3.68
C ARG A 54 5.80 -6.21 -5.15
N SER A 55 5.95 -5.06 -5.80
CA SER A 55 5.46 -4.84 -7.16
C SER A 55 6.63 -4.44 -8.07
N PRO A 56 7.21 -5.39 -8.80
CA PRO A 56 8.27 -5.07 -9.76
C PRO A 56 7.83 -4.05 -10.80
N ILE A 57 6.54 -4.02 -11.10
CA ILE A 57 5.94 -3.07 -12.04
C ILE A 57 4.92 -2.23 -11.28
N ALA A 58 5.15 -0.94 -11.22
CA ALA A 58 4.23 0.02 -10.62
C ALA A 58 4.07 1.20 -11.57
N LEU A 59 2.84 1.49 -11.94
CA LEU A 59 2.49 2.55 -12.89
C LEU A 59 1.56 3.55 -12.23
N VAL A 60 1.68 4.80 -12.61
CA VAL A 60 0.75 5.85 -12.21
C VAL A 60 0.16 6.52 -13.45
N ALA A 61 -1.06 6.97 -13.31
CA ALA A 61 -1.70 7.87 -14.26
C ALA A 61 -1.69 9.28 -13.65
N GLU A 62 -1.17 10.22 -14.40
CA GLU A 62 -1.05 11.61 -13.99
C GLU A 62 -1.86 12.51 -14.91
N ALA A 63 -2.60 13.43 -14.32
CA ALA A 63 -3.33 14.45 -15.03
C ALA A 63 -3.20 15.78 -14.30
N GLU A 64 -2.81 16.82 -15.00
CA GLU A 64 -2.67 18.18 -14.45
C GLU A 64 -1.77 18.23 -13.20
N GLY A 65 -0.66 17.49 -13.23
CA GLY A 65 0.29 17.43 -12.12
C GLY A 65 -0.17 16.60 -10.91
N ARG A 66 -1.27 15.88 -11.03
CA ARG A 66 -1.82 15.07 -9.94
C ARG A 66 -1.88 13.60 -10.32
N ILE A 67 -1.58 12.74 -9.35
CA ILE A 67 -1.79 11.29 -9.51
C ILE A 67 -3.29 11.01 -9.36
N ILE A 68 -3.88 10.42 -10.39
CA ILE A 68 -5.30 10.09 -10.43
C ILE A 68 -5.57 8.58 -10.34
N ALA A 69 -4.57 7.77 -10.60
CA ALA A 69 -4.68 6.32 -10.49
C ALA A 69 -3.30 5.70 -10.32
N ALA A 70 -3.26 4.50 -9.76
CA ALA A 70 -2.05 3.71 -9.66
C ALA A 70 -2.37 2.24 -9.89
N CYS A 71 -1.40 1.50 -10.45
CA CYS A 71 -1.49 0.07 -10.66
C CYS A 71 -0.18 -0.56 -10.20
N CYS A 72 -0.30 -1.54 -9.30
CA CYS A 72 0.83 -2.30 -8.79
C CYS A 72 0.68 -3.75 -9.25
N ILE A 73 1.69 -4.28 -9.90
CA ILE A 73 1.69 -5.64 -10.42
C ILE A 73 2.72 -6.46 -9.66
N GLY A 74 2.24 -7.41 -8.88
CA GLY A 74 3.06 -8.38 -8.16
C GLY A 74 3.44 -9.54 -9.06
N ILE A 75 4.66 -10.03 -8.92
CA ILE A 75 5.15 -11.22 -9.62
C ILE A 75 5.69 -12.17 -8.56
N PHE A 76 5.20 -13.39 -8.60
CA PHE A 76 5.64 -14.46 -7.70
C PHE A 76 6.54 -15.43 -8.46
N GLU A 77 7.66 -15.79 -7.86
CA GLU A 77 8.57 -16.81 -8.35
C GLU A 77 8.87 -17.76 -7.19
N ASP A 78 8.69 -19.06 -7.41
CA ASP A 78 8.91 -20.11 -6.42
C ASP A 78 8.14 -19.83 -5.10
N GLY A 79 6.90 -19.37 -5.21
CA GLY A 79 6.03 -19.08 -4.08
C GLY A 79 6.39 -17.81 -3.30
N LYS A 80 7.33 -17.00 -3.80
CA LYS A 80 7.78 -15.78 -3.14
C LYS A 80 7.54 -14.57 -4.02
N PRO A 81 7.14 -13.43 -3.45
CA PRO A 81 7.02 -12.20 -4.21
C PRO A 81 8.40 -11.69 -4.62
N ARG A 82 8.51 -11.22 -5.86
CA ARG A 82 9.67 -10.43 -6.28
C ARG A 82 9.59 -9.07 -5.60
N THR A 83 10.71 -8.63 -5.07
CA THR A 83 10.77 -7.31 -4.42
C THR A 83 11.21 -6.24 -5.42
N ASN A 84 10.83 -4.99 -5.13
CA ASN A 84 11.27 -3.82 -5.86
C ASN A 84 12.28 -3.06 -4.98
N PRO A 85 13.59 -3.11 -5.30
CA PRO A 85 14.62 -2.49 -4.46
C PRO A 85 14.44 -0.99 -4.25
N THR A 86 13.85 -0.30 -5.22
CA THR A 86 13.56 1.14 -5.11
C THR A 86 12.70 1.47 -3.89
N TRP A 87 11.77 0.59 -3.53
CA TRP A 87 10.82 0.80 -2.44
C TRP A 87 11.19 0.11 -1.14
N GLU A 88 12.19 -0.78 -1.17
CA GLU A 88 12.55 -1.62 -0.03
C GLU A 88 13.02 -0.80 1.17
N SER A 89 13.88 0.17 0.96
CA SER A 89 14.40 1.04 2.03
C SER A 89 13.28 1.87 2.66
N CYS A 90 12.44 2.48 1.84
CA CYS A 90 11.29 3.26 2.29
C CYS A 90 10.32 2.38 3.12
N TYR A 91 10.00 1.19 2.61
CA TYR A 91 9.15 0.25 3.32
C TYR A 91 9.74 -0.16 4.67
N ASN A 92 11.03 -0.48 4.72
CA ASN A 92 11.69 -0.92 5.95
C ASN A 92 11.69 0.16 7.03
N GLU A 93 11.90 1.43 6.66
CA GLU A 93 11.80 2.55 7.59
C GLU A 93 10.39 2.69 8.16
N MET A 94 9.40 2.61 7.30
CA MET A 94 7.99 2.70 7.71
C MET A 94 7.57 1.48 8.53
N LEU A 95 8.09 0.29 8.23
CA LEU A 95 7.82 -0.92 9.00
C LEU A 95 8.30 -0.79 10.45
N ALA A 96 9.47 -0.21 10.67
CA ALA A 96 9.97 0.07 12.02
C ALA A 96 9.02 1.00 12.78
N GLN A 97 8.56 2.08 12.15
CA GLN A 97 7.58 3.00 12.74
C GLN A 97 6.24 2.32 13.02
N ALA A 98 5.74 1.52 12.07
CA ALA A 98 4.49 0.78 12.22
C ALA A 98 4.56 -0.21 13.40
N THR A 99 5.68 -0.88 13.57
CA THR A 99 5.91 -1.81 14.68
C THR A 99 5.84 -1.10 16.03
N GLU A 100 6.43 0.08 16.15
CA GLU A 100 6.34 0.88 17.37
C GLU A 100 4.91 1.37 17.62
N MET A 101 4.21 1.82 16.60
CA MET A 101 2.81 2.24 16.71
C MET A 101 1.91 1.09 17.17
N ALA A 102 2.15 -0.11 16.67
CA ALA A 102 1.34 -1.29 17.00
C ALA A 102 1.41 -1.67 18.47
N LYS A 103 2.48 -1.35 19.18
CA LYS A 103 2.65 -1.66 20.61
C LYS A 103 1.63 -0.96 21.48
N ALA A 104 1.15 0.22 21.08
CA ALA A 104 0.18 1.02 21.81
C ALA A 104 -1.17 1.12 21.09
N ALA A 105 -1.32 0.40 19.97
CA ALA A 105 -2.49 0.51 19.12
C ALA A 105 -3.67 -0.30 19.65
N ASP A 106 -4.88 0.20 19.42
CA ASP A 106 -6.09 -0.61 19.55
C ASP A 106 -6.21 -1.57 18.33
N ALA A 107 -7.15 -2.50 18.41
CA ALA A 107 -7.34 -3.52 17.36
C ALA A 107 -7.63 -2.90 15.99
N LYS A 108 -8.27 -1.74 15.95
CA LYS A 108 -8.62 -1.08 14.67
C LYS A 108 -7.39 -0.50 13.99
N LEU A 109 -6.53 0.17 14.73
CA LEU A 109 -5.28 0.72 14.19
C LEU A 109 -4.33 -0.41 13.79
N GLU A 110 -4.19 -1.44 14.61
CA GLU A 110 -3.37 -2.61 14.31
C GLU A 110 -3.84 -3.29 13.02
N GLY A 111 -5.15 -3.50 12.86
CA GLY A 111 -5.74 -4.04 11.64
C GLY A 111 -5.49 -3.18 10.41
N SER A 112 -5.51 -1.84 10.57
CA SER A 112 -5.21 -0.91 9.48
C SER A 112 -3.74 -0.93 9.07
N LEU A 113 -2.83 -1.28 9.99
CA LEU A 113 -1.39 -1.39 9.70
C LEU A 113 -1.04 -2.74 9.07
N PHE A 114 -1.51 -3.84 9.64
CA PHE A 114 -1.02 -5.17 9.32
C PHE A 114 -2.08 -6.12 8.76
N GLY A 115 -3.26 -5.60 8.45
CA GLY A 115 -4.40 -6.42 8.03
C GLY A 115 -5.09 -7.07 9.23
N ASP A 116 -6.29 -7.56 9.00
CA ASP A 116 -7.05 -8.27 10.02
C ASP A 116 -6.85 -9.78 9.90
N SER A 117 -7.37 -10.52 10.88
CA SER A 117 -7.27 -11.98 10.90
C SER A 117 -7.98 -12.67 9.73
N ARG A 118 -8.96 -12.00 9.09
CA ARG A 118 -9.65 -12.54 7.89
C ARG A 118 -8.74 -12.51 6.68
N GLU A 119 -8.02 -11.42 6.47
CA GLU A 119 -7.06 -11.28 5.39
C GLU A 119 -5.96 -12.31 5.51
N LYS A 120 -5.42 -12.48 6.72
CA LYS A 120 -4.41 -13.49 6.99
C LYS A 120 -4.93 -14.90 6.73
N ALA A 121 -6.13 -15.23 7.20
CA ALA A 121 -6.74 -16.54 6.98
C ALA A 121 -6.96 -16.83 5.49
N THR A 122 -7.33 -15.80 4.71
CA THR A 122 -7.47 -15.92 3.25
C THR A 122 -6.12 -16.18 2.59
N ALA A 123 -5.10 -15.44 2.95
CA ALA A 123 -3.74 -15.62 2.43
C ALA A 123 -3.20 -17.01 2.77
N ASP A 124 -3.38 -17.46 4.01
CA ASP A 124 -2.95 -18.79 4.45
C ASP A 124 -3.67 -19.90 3.66
N ARG A 125 -4.93 -19.70 3.35
CA ARG A 125 -5.72 -20.64 2.53
C ARG A 125 -5.16 -20.76 1.12
N PHE A 126 -4.84 -19.63 0.47
CA PHE A 126 -4.22 -19.64 -0.85
C PHE A 126 -2.87 -20.33 -0.85
N ALA A 127 -2.04 -20.04 0.14
CA ALA A 127 -0.73 -20.68 0.29
C ALA A 127 -0.88 -22.21 0.44
N ALA A 128 -1.86 -22.66 1.24
CA ALA A 128 -2.12 -24.09 1.47
C ALA A 128 -2.60 -24.82 0.20
N THR A 129 -3.26 -24.14 -0.75
CA THR A 129 -3.70 -24.75 -2.01
C THR A 129 -2.61 -24.80 -3.07
N GLY A 130 -1.44 -24.18 -2.82
CA GLY A 130 -0.37 -24.08 -3.81
C GLY A 130 -0.65 -23.11 -4.95
N ASN A 131 -1.73 -22.36 -4.91
CA ASN A 131 -2.04 -21.32 -5.89
C ASN A 131 -1.26 -20.05 -5.58
N GLU A 132 -0.72 -19.46 -6.62
CA GLU A 132 -0.06 -18.16 -6.56
C GLU A 132 -1.00 -17.07 -7.11
N TYR A 133 -1.00 -15.93 -6.49
CA TYR A 133 -1.79 -14.79 -6.94
C TYR A 133 -0.97 -13.53 -7.07
#